data_de0deabf247cbe7e430d3af355252039
#
_entry.id   de0deabf247cbe7e430d3af355252039
#
_cell.length_a   1.000
_cell.length_b   1.000
_cell.length_c   1.000
_cell.angle_alpha   90.00
_cell.angle_beta   90.00
_cell.angle_gamma   90.00
#
_symmetry.space_group_name_H-M   'P 1'
#
loop_
_entity.id
_entity.type
_entity.pdbx_description
1 polymer ?
#
loop_
_entity_poly.entity_id
_entity_poly.type
_entity_poly.pdbx_seq_one_letter_code
_entity_poly.pdbx_strand_id
1 'polypeptide(L)'
;MKRIFAILASAALVASLSVANAQKKDFDPYWFMQLQGGAAHTIGETSFSDLISPSAAVSFGYQFSPVFGARLNVNGWQGKGAVNGPTTVYKFNYVEGAADLMIDVASIFAGYKFDRTLNPYIFGGVGVNYAFNNDDAVKVKDQFRSGYLWEDNKISPAFRTGAGLNIRLTDVIALNLEGNCSFLDDHFNSKKGSKADFQIKAVAGLTFSFGKAKPAPAPVPVPAPAPVVKPEPEPEPVVEEKVEVVPAFESLSRNILFVINKWDIRESEQLKIDEVIEALKANPDTKVRVSGYADKATGTAKRNKFLSEKRAEVVAEAIVNAGINKDRIITEYFGDTVNPFETPEENRVAVCLVK
;
A
#
# COMPACT_ATOMS: atom_id res chain seq x y z
N MET A 1 28.83 -21.29 -4.78
CA MET A 1 27.42 -21.04 -4.47
C MET A 1 27.22 -19.97 -3.40
N LYS A 2 27.84 -20.02 -2.19
CA LYS A 2 27.66 -18.98 -1.14
C LYS A 2 28.00 -17.55 -1.57
N ARG A 3 29.00 -17.33 -2.43
CA ARG A 3 29.40 -15.99 -2.93
C ARG A 3 28.45 -15.43 -3.98
N ILE A 4 27.81 -16.26 -4.78
CA ILE A 4 26.83 -15.83 -5.79
C ILE A 4 25.52 -15.40 -5.13
N PHE A 5 25.09 -16.11 -4.07
CA PHE A 5 23.92 -15.72 -3.26
C PHE A 5 24.13 -14.38 -2.54
N ALA A 6 25.32 -14.13 -2.00
CA ALA A 6 25.65 -12.87 -1.34
C ALA A 6 25.68 -11.69 -2.33
N ILE A 7 26.16 -11.89 -3.55
CA ILE A 7 26.20 -10.85 -4.62
C ILE A 7 24.80 -10.56 -5.14
N LEU A 8 23.95 -11.59 -5.32
CA LEU A 8 22.55 -11.39 -5.73
C LEU A 8 21.72 -10.71 -4.65
N ALA A 9 21.96 -11.05 -3.37
CA ALA A 9 21.29 -10.40 -2.25
C ALA A 9 21.71 -8.93 -2.08
N SER A 10 23.00 -8.61 -2.27
CA SER A 10 23.51 -7.23 -2.20
C SER A 10 23.08 -6.39 -3.41
N ALA A 11 23.06 -6.96 -4.62
CA ALA A 11 22.55 -6.28 -5.81
C ALA A 11 21.05 -5.99 -5.73
N ALA A 12 20.26 -6.93 -5.19
CA ALA A 12 18.83 -6.72 -4.92
C ALA A 12 18.60 -5.63 -3.87
N LEU A 13 19.45 -5.55 -2.83
CA LEU A 13 19.35 -4.53 -1.78
C LEU A 13 19.70 -3.13 -2.30
N VAL A 14 20.70 -3.00 -3.17
CA VAL A 14 21.10 -1.71 -3.78
C VAL A 14 20.09 -1.24 -4.82
N ALA A 15 19.57 -2.14 -5.66
CA ALA A 15 18.50 -1.81 -6.60
C ALA A 15 17.21 -1.41 -5.89
N SER A 16 16.92 -1.99 -4.71
CA SER A 16 15.73 -1.68 -3.90
C SER A 16 15.73 -0.27 -3.32
N LEU A 17 16.90 0.26 -2.93
CA LEU A 17 17.03 1.61 -2.37
C LEU A 17 16.84 2.72 -3.41
N SER A 18 17.22 2.49 -4.66
CA SER A 18 17.07 3.47 -5.74
C SER A 18 15.64 3.53 -6.31
N VAL A 19 14.94 2.39 -6.39
CA VAL A 19 13.54 2.34 -6.85
C VAL A 19 12.58 2.86 -5.77
N ALA A 20 12.87 2.62 -4.47
CA ALA A 20 12.04 3.08 -3.36
C ALA A 20 11.97 4.61 -3.24
N ASN A 21 13.01 5.34 -3.67
CA ASN A 21 13.04 6.80 -3.59
C ASN A 21 12.27 7.50 -4.72
N ALA A 22 12.10 6.86 -5.88
CA ALA A 22 11.43 7.46 -7.04
C ALA A 22 9.89 7.36 -6.99
N GLN A 23 9.31 6.43 -6.20
CA GLN A 23 7.86 6.13 -6.20
C GLN A 23 7.13 6.50 -4.90
N LYS A 24 7.77 7.26 -4.00
CA LYS A 24 7.26 7.54 -2.65
C LYS A 24 6.05 8.47 -2.60
N LYS A 25 5.62 9.06 -3.72
CA LYS A 25 4.65 10.15 -3.75
C LYS A 25 3.18 9.70 -3.67
N ASP A 26 2.87 8.44 -4.03
CA ASP A 26 1.48 7.97 -4.17
C ASP A 26 1.21 6.62 -3.46
N PHE A 27 2.10 6.16 -2.58
CA PHE A 27 1.99 4.89 -1.88
C PHE A 27 1.92 5.09 -0.37
N ASP A 28 0.82 4.62 0.24
CA ASP A 28 0.69 4.49 1.68
C ASP A 28 0.90 3.03 2.09
N PRO A 29 1.81 2.74 3.03
CA PRO A 29 2.00 1.40 3.56
C PRO A 29 0.73 0.85 4.21
N TYR A 30 0.45 -0.44 4.00
CA TYR A 30 -0.78 -1.06 4.50
C TYR A 30 -0.57 -2.49 5.00
N TRP A 31 -1.44 -2.93 5.89
CA TRP A 31 -1.53 -4.31 6.36
C TRP A 31 -2.43 -5.14 5.44
N PHE A 32 -2.17 -6.44 5.39
CA PHE A 32 -3.04 -7.37 4.68
C PHE A 32 -3.13 -8.72 5.39
N MET A 33 -4.23 -9.41 5.15
CA MET A 33 -4.46 -10.79 5.57
C MET A 33 -4.85 -11.62 4.35
N GLN A 34 -4.36 -12.86 4.28
CA GLN A 34 -4.74 -13.81 3.22
C GLN A 34 -5.33 -15.08 3.85
N LEU A 35 -6.43 -15.55 3.28
CA LEU A 35 -7.05 -16.83 3.61
C LEU A 35 -7.08 -17.68 2.34
N GLN A 36 -6.44 -18.83 2.37
CA GLN A 36 -6.23 -19.65 1.17
C GLN A 36 -6.54 -21.12 1.45
N GLY A 37 -7.04 -21.80 0.43
CA GLY A 37 -7.25 -23.25 0.42
C GLY A 37 -6.85 -23.83 -0.94
N GLY A 38 -6.47 -25.10 -0.96
CA GLY A 38 -6.06 -25.73 -2.19
C GLY A 38 -5.45 -27.12 -1.98
N ALA A 39 -4.47 -27.45 -2.79
CA ALA A 39 -3.81 -28.75 -2.78
C ALA A 39 -2.29 -28.61 -2.56
N ALA A 40 -1.73 -29.60 -1.87
CA ALA A 40 -0.32 -29.86 -1.72
C ALA A 40 0.04 -31.18 -2.38
N HIS A 41 1.26 -31.27 -2.89
CA HIS A 41 1.86 -32.49 -3.43
C HIS A 41 3.27 -32.64 -2.86
N THR A 42 3.51 -33.69 -2.10
CA THR A 42 4.85 -34.07 -1.66
C THR A 42 5.52 -34.87 -2.77
N ILE A 43 6.66 -34.41 -3.29
CA ILE A 43 7.36 -35.11 -4.36
C ILE A 43 7.88 -36.43 -3.84
N GLY A 44 7.53 -37.51 -4.54
CA GLY A 44 7.87 -38.88 -4.17
C GLY A 44 7.91 -39.82 -5.36
N GLU A 45 8.18 -41.10 -5.12
CA GLU A 45 8.42 -42.15 -6.13
C GLU A 45 7.15 -42.88 -6.58
N THR A 46 6.00 -42.20 -6.64
CA THR A 46 4.72 -42.77 -7.10
C THR A 46 3.99 -41.79 -8.02
N SER A 47 2.82 -42.20 -8.52
CA SER A 47 2.00 -41.36 -9.41
C SER A 47 1.67 -40.00 -8.75
N PHE A 48 1.73 -38.94 -9.52
CA PHE A 48 1.46 -37.58 -9.04
C PHE A 48 0.10 -37.48 -8.32
N SER A 49 -0.95 -38.11 -8.89
CA SER A 49 -2.31 -38.08 -8.34
C SER A 49 -2.42 -38.69 -6.94
N ASP A 50 -1.60 -39.70 -6.63
CA ASP A 50 -1.69 -40.43 -5.37
C ASP A 50 -1.21 -39.60 -4.16
N LEU A 51 -0.28 -38.69 -4.40
CA LEU A 51 0.33 -37.85 -3.38
C LEU A 51 -0.33 -36.47 -3.25
N ILE A 52 -1.37 -36.17 -4.02
CA ILE A 52 -2.17 -34.94 -3.83
C ILE A 52 -2.91 -35.00 -2.51
N SER A 53 -2.83 -33.93 -1.74
CA SER A 53 -3.47 -33.78 -0.42
C SER A 53 -4.05 -32.37 -0.25
N PRO A 54 -5.04 -32.16 0.63
CA PRO A 54 -5.57 -30.82 0.91
C PRO A 54 -4.54 -29.98 1.64
N SER A 55 -4.60 -28.65 1.39
CA SER A 55 -3.80 -27.65 2.08
C SER A 55 -4.62 -26.40 2.33
N ALA A 56 -4.39 -25.75 3.47
CA ALA A 56 -4.94 -24.45 3.80
C ALA A 56 -3.84 -23.54 4.33
N ALA A 57 -4.02 -22.23 4.17
CA ALA A 57 -3.05 -21.24 4.65
C ALA A 57 -3.74 -19.97 5.14
N VAL A 58 -3.14 -19.37 6.18
CA VAL A 58 -3.47 -18.05 6.69
C VAL A 58 -2.18 -17.24 6.71
N SER A 59 -2.24 -16.03 6.20
CA SER A 59 -1.10 -15.09 6.26
C SER A 59 -1.54 -13.75 6.81
N PHE A 60 -0.62 -13.10 7.51
CA PHE A 60 -0.74 -11.71 7.92
C PHE A 60 0.54 -10.98 7.53
N GLY A 61 0.42 -9.87 6.79
CA GLY A 61 1.55 -9.20 6.21
C GLY A 61 1.43 -7.68 6.19
N TYR A 62 2.54 -7.04 5.85
CA TYR A 62 2.67 -5.60 5.74
C TYR A 62 3.40 -5.23 4.46
N GLN A 63 2.75 -4.43 3.62
CA GLN A 63 3.35 -3.84 2.44
C GLN A 63 3.98 -2.51 2.84
N PHE A 64 5.30 -2.47 2.97
CA PHE A 64 6.03 -1.30 3.48
C PHE A 64 6.54 -0.39 2.36
N SER A 65 6.51 -0.85 1.12
CA SER A 65 6.84 -0.04 -0.06
C SER A 65 6.02 -0.49 -1.27
N PRO A 66 6.02 0.27 -2.38
CA PRO A 66 5.36 -0.14 -3.62
C PRO A 66 5.78 -1.53 -4.14
N VAL A 67 7.03 -1.91 -3.88
CA VAL A 67 7.65 -3.13 -4.39
C VAL A 67 7.78 -4.21 -3.33
N PHE A 68 8.05 -3.84 -2.07
CA PHE A 68 8.41 -4.78 -1.02
C PHE A 68 7.35 -4.88 0.06
N GLY A 69 7.07 -6.12 0.47
CA GLY A 69 6.26 -6.48 1.61
C GLY A 69 6.87 -7.65 2.36
N ALA A 70 6.37 -7.90 3.56
CA ALA A 70 6.71 -9.08 4.34
C ALA A 70 5.43 -9.70 4.91
N ARG A 71 5.42 -11.02 5.08
CA ARG A 71 4.29 -11.71 5.72
C ARG A 71 4.74 -12.84 6.63
N LEU A 72 3.97 -13.10 7.65
CA LEU A 72 3.95 -14.36 8.37
C LEU A 72 2.89 -15.25 7.75
N ASN A 73 3.24 -16.49 7.48
CA ASN A 73 2.36 -17.48 6.89
C ASN A 73 2.31 -18.71 7.79
N VAL A 74 1.12 -19.20 8.04
CA VAL A 74 0.89 -20.51 8.64
C VAL A 74 0.09 -21.33 7.65
N ASN A 75 0.62 -22.48 7.25
CA ASN A 75 -0.04 -23.38 6.32
C ASN A 75 0.10 -24.83 6.79
N GLY A 76 -0.79 -25.66 6.29
CA GLY A 76 -0.75 -27.07 6.64
C GLY A 76 -2.02 -27.79 6.26
N TRP A 77 -2.10 -29.00 6.62
CA TRP A 77 -3.20 -29.97 6.70
C TRP A 77 -2.65 -31.39 6.63
N GLN A 78 -2.61 -31.97 5.41
CA GLN A 78 -2.23 -33.37 5.20
C GLN A 78 -1.05 -33.46 4.21
N GLY A 79 -0.06 -34.26 4.60
CA GLY A 79 1.00 -34.73 3.70
C GLY A 79 0.75 -36.19 3.35
N LYS A 80 1.31 -36.64 2.24
CA LYS A 80 1.30 -38.03 1.81
C LYS A 80 2.70 -38.46 1.40
N GLY A 81 2.99 -39.75 1.64
CA GLY A 81 4.15 -40.43 1.10
C GLY A 81 3.75 -41.81 0.60
N ALA A 82 4.64 -42.50 -0.08
CA ALA A 82 4.40 -43.87 -0.54
C ALA A 82 5.67 -44.71 -0.35
N VAL A 83 5.50 -46.00 -0.05
CA VAL A 83 6.59 -46.99 0.01
C VAL A 83 6.47 -48.00 -1.13
N ASN A 84 7.62 -48.58 -1.55
CA ASN A 84 7.75 -49.43 -2.72
C ASN A 84 7.13 -50.79 -2.54
N GLY A 85 6.57 -51.31 -3.63
CA GLY A 85 6.24 -52.65 -3.99
C GLY A 85 4.98 -53.28 -3.72
N PRO A 86 3.79 -53.54 -3.72
CA PRO A 86 2.76 -52.71 -4.36
C PRO A 86 2.66 -51.37 -3.63
N THR A 87 2.55 -50.28 -4.37
CA THR A 87 2.61 -48.93 -3.84
C THR A 87 1.63 -48.72 -2.70
N THR A 88 2.13 -48.59 -1.48
CA THR A 88 1.31 -48.30 -0.29
C THR A 88 1.46 -46.80 0.03
N VAL A 89 0.36 -46.06 -0.13
CA VAL A 89 0.29 -44.64 0.20
C VAL A 89 -0.08 -44.50 1.69
N TYR A 90 0.67 -43.69 2.41
CA TYR A 90 0.40 -43.35 3.81
C TYR A 90 0.20 -41.84 3.94
N LYS A 91 -0.47 -41.43 5.01
CA LYS A 91 -0.83 -40.03 5.31
C LYS A 91 -0.27 -39.62 6.65
N PHE A 92 0.06 -38.33 6.76
CA PHE A 92 0.42 -37.66 8.00
C PHE A 92 -0.11 -36.24 7.97
N ASN A 93 -0.09 -35.56 9.10
CA ASN A 93 -0.46 -34.15 9.18
C ASN A 93 0.78 -33.26 9.31
N TYR A 94 0.68 -32.00 8.90
CA TYR A 94 1.74 -31.04 9.13
C TYR A 94 1.17 -29.62 9.31
N VAL A 95 1.95 -28.78 10.01
CA VAL A 95 1.79 -27.34 10.09
C VAL A 95 3.15 -26.70 9.82
N GLU A 96 3.20 -25.73 8.93
CA GLU A 96 4.39 -24.97 8.59
C GLU A 96 4.16 -23.49 8.92
N GLY A 97 5.01 -22.91 9.77
CA GLY A 97 5.09 -21.48 10.05
C GLY A 97 6.29 -20.87 9.34
N ALA A 98 6.10 -19.78 8.60
CA ALA A 98 7.17 -19.14 7.84
C ALA A 98 7.06 -17.63 7.84
N ALA A 99 8.21 -16.95 7.66
CA ALA A 99 8.32 -15.54 7.37
C ALA A 99 8.82 -15.37 5.93
N ASP A 100 8.03 -14.68 5.11
CA ASP A 100 8.29 -14.47 3.69
C ASP A 100 8.58 -12.99 3.42
N LEU A 101 9.58 -12.70 2.58
CA LEU A 101 9.77 -11.43 1.90
C LEU A 101 9.06 -11.49 0.54
N MET A 102 8.23 -10.51 0.25
CA MET A 102 7.42 -10.43 -0.96
C MET A 102 7.90 -9.30 -1.86
N ILE A 103 7.84 -9.53 -3.16
CA ILE A 103 8.23 -8.57 -4.19
C ILE A 103 7.09 -8.43 -5.19
N ASP A 104 6.48 -7.25 -5.29
CA ASP A 104 5.49 -6.92 -6.31
C ASP A 104 6.19 -6.71 -7.67
N VAL A 105 6.00 -7.66 -8.56
CA VAL A 105 6.66 -7.69 -9.88
C VAL A 105 6.12 -6.59 -10.79
N ALA A 106 4.83 -6.31 -10.72
CA ALA A 106 4.21 -5.28 -11.56
C ALA A 106 4.70 -3.88 -11.19
N SER A 107 4.92 -3.62 -9.90
CA SER A 107 5.44 -2.33 -9.43
C SER A 107 6.89 -2.08 -9.82
N ILE A 108 7.70 -3.14 -10.02
CA ILE A 108 9.07 -3.00 -10.54
C ILE A 108 9.07 -2.50 -11.99
N PHE A 109 8.24 -3.11 -12.85
CA PHE A 109 8.30 -2.85 -14.30
C PHE A 109 7.37 -1.73 -14.77
N ALA A 110 6.24 -1.53 -14.10
CA ALA A 110 5.18 -0.61 -14.53
C ALA A 110 4.85 0.48 -13.50
N GLY A 111 5.68 0.64 -12.47
CA GLY A 111 5.43 1.56 -11.36
C GLY A 111 4.22 1.17 -10.50
N TYR A 112 4.07 1.81 -9.36
CA TYR A 112 2.91 1.59 -8.48
C TYR A 112 1.65 2.22 -9.09
N LYS A 113 0.53 1.47 -9.02
CA LYS A 113 -0.81 1.98 -9.34
C LYS A 113 -1.80 1.41 -8.33
N PHE A 114 -2.52 2.30 -7.63
CA PHE A 114 -3.52 1.92 -6.63
C PHE A 114 -4.63 1.03 -7.21
N ASP A 115 -5.08 1.34 -8.41
CA ASP A 115 -6.22 0.73 -9.10
C ASP A 115 -5.86 -0.45 -10.02
N ARG A 116 -4.59 -0.90 -9.98
CA ARG A 116 -4.16 -2.03 -10.81
C ARG A 116 -4.99 -3.28 -10.51
N THR A 117 -5.54 -3.89 -11.55
CA THR A 117 -6.38 -5.09 -11.44
C THR A 117 -5.55 -6.34 -11.15
N LEU A 118 -4.41 -6.50 -11.82
CA LEU A 118 -3.54 -7.68 -11.72
C LEU A 118 -2.23 -7.29 -11.04
N ASN A 119 -1.96 -7.86 -9.87
CA ASN A 119 -0.75 -7.63 -9.09
C ASN A 119 0.01 -8.95 -8.89
N PRO A 120 0.86 -9.36 -9.85
CA PRO A 120 1.74 -10.50 -9.71
C PRO A 120 2.84 -10.21 -8.69
N TYR A 121 3.16 -11.19 -7.85
CA TYR A 121 4.24 -11.12 -6.89
C TYR A 121 5.03 -12.42 -6.83
N ILE A 122 6.26 -12.31 -6.39
CA ILE A 122 7.10 -13.44 -6.01
C ILE A 122 7.48 -13.31 -4.55
N PHE A 123 7.88 -14.40 -3.93
CA PHE A 123 8.34 -14.38 -2.55
C PHE A 123 9.37 -15.47 -2.27
N GLY A 124 10.14 -15.26 -1.21
CA GLY A 124 11.02 -16.24 -0.62
C GLY A 124 11.01 -16.08 0.90
N GLY A 125 11.11 -17.20 1.61
CA GLY A 125 11.01 -17.19 3.06
C GLY A 125 11.69 -18.37 3.73
N VAL A 126 11.74 -18.26 5.06
CA VAL A 126 12.27 -19.28 5.96
C VAL A 126 11.25 -19.59 7.04
N GLY A 127 11.24 -20.83 7.48
CA GLY A 127 10.27 -21.29 8.46
C GLY A 127 10.63 -22.59 9.12
N VAL A 128 9.64 -23.12 9.79
CA VAL A 128 9.70 -24.43 10.48
C VAL A 128 8.44 -25.21 10.13
N ASN A 129 8.64 -26.45 9.76
CA ASN A 129 7.59 -27.42 9.52
C ASN A 129 7.54 -28.41 10.69
N TYR A 130 6.33 -28.66 11.20
CA TYR A 130 6.05 -29.64 12.23
C TYR A 130 5.08 -30.68 11.65
N ALA A 131 5.58 -31.90 11.42
CA ALA A 131 4.80 -33.03 10.93
C ALA A 131 4.46 -33.99 12.10
N PHE A 132 3.26 -34.55 12.08
CA PHE A 132 2.70 -35.39 13.15
C PHE A 132 1.63 -36.33 12.63
N ASN A 133 1.13 -37.26 13.46
CA ASN A 133 0.10 -38.29 13.09
C ASN A 133 0.56 -39.18 11.93
N ASN A 134 1.72 -39.82 12.07
CA ASN A 134 2.30 -40.72 11.06
C ASN A 134 1.90 -42.19 11.23
N ASP A 135 0.78 -42.46 11.89
CA ASP A 135 0.35 -43.81 12.25
C ASP A 135 0.18 -44.74 11.05
N ASP A 136 -0.21 -44.17 9.89
CA ASP A 136 -0.36 -44.96 8.66
C ASP A 136 0.98 -45.50 8.15
N ALA A 137 2.05 -44.71 8.26
CA ALA A 137 3.40 -45.19 7.93
C ALA A 137 3.90 -46.21 8.94
N VAL A 138 3.60 -46.02 10.24
CA VAL A 138 3.98 -46.96 11.30
C VAL A 138 3.35 -48.34 11.11
N LYS A 139 2.09 -48.42 10.61
CA LYS A 139 1.41 -49.72 10.30
C LYS A 139 2.15 -50.55 9.24
N VAL A 140 2.93 -49.91 8.39
CA VAL A 140 3.68 -50.58 7.29
C VAL A 140 5.19 -50.41 7.48
N LYS A 141 5.65 -50.27 8.72
CA LYS A 141 7.04 -49.99 9.10
C LYS A 141 8.06 -50.95 8.49
N ASP A 142 7.68 -52.23 8.32
CA ASP A 142 8.56 -53.27 7.75
C ASP A 142 8.93 -53.03 6.28
N GLN A 143 8.21 -52.11 5.61
CA GLN A 143 8.52 -51.66 4.24
C GLN A 143 9.50 -50.52 4.16
N PHE A 144 9.79 -49.86 5.30
CA PHE A 144 10.77 -48.75 5.37
C PHE A 144 12.19 -49.27 5.66
N ARG A 145 13.16 -48.56 5.15
CA ARG A 145 14.54 -48.76 5.58
C ARG A 145 14.71 -48.30 7.05
N SER A 146 15.42 -49.11 7.82
CA SER A 146 15.70 -48.80 9.22
C SER A 146 16.29 -47.37 9.41
N GLY A 147 15.73 -46.65 10.37
CA GLY A 147 16.24 -45.32 10.79
C GLY A 147 15.69 -44.10 10.03
N TYR A 148 14.73 -44.27 9.09
CA TYR A 148 14.15 -43.15 8.34
C TYR A 148 12.70 -42.87 8.66
N LEU A 149 11.94 -43.87 9.11
CA LEU A 149 10.59 -43.69 9.60
C LEU A 149 10.61 -42.89 10.90
N TRP A 150 9.87 -41.79 10.96
CA TRP A 150 9.57 -41.10 12.21
C TRP A 150 8.19 -41.55 12.70
N GLU A 151 8.09 -41.86 13.99
CA GLU A 151 6.90 -42.47 14.58
C GLU A 151 5.98 -41.44 15.24
N ASP A 152 6.52 -40.52 16.05
CA ASP A 152 5.75 -39.53 16.82
C ASP A 152 5.55 -38.20 16.07
N ASN A 153 6.62 -37.51 15.83
CA ASN A 153 6.60 -36.18 15.15
C ASN A 153 7.96 -35.87 14.55
N LYS A 154 7.96 -34.92 13.63
CA LYS A 154 9.17 -34.45 12.97
C LYS A 154 9.16 -32.93 12.82
N ILE A 155 10.21 -32.29 13.33
CA ILE A 155 10.46 -30.87 13.09
C ILE A 155 11.52 -30.75 12.02
N SER A 156 11.26 -29.93 11.01
CA SER A 156 12.18 -29.67 9.89
C SER A 156 12.27 -28.18 9.61
N PRO A 157 13.49 -27.66 9.32
CA PRO A 157 13.62 -26.33 8.76
C PRO A 157 12.93 -26.31 7.41
N ALA A 158 12.25 -25.21 7.09
CA ALA A 158 11.57 -25.00 5.81
C ALA A 158 12.17 -23.77 5.13
N PHE A 159 12.56 -23.94 3.86
CA PHE A 159 12.85 -22.83 2.96
C PHE A 159 11.76 -22.83 1.90
N ARG A 160 11.11 -21.69 1.70
CA ARG A 160 10.01 -21.64 0.74
C ARG A 160 10.19 -20.53 -0.28
N THR A 161 9.67 -20.78 -1.45
CA THR A 161 9.60 -19.78 -2.52
C THR A 161 8.35 -20.00 -3.34
N GLY A 162 7.87 -18.95 -3.98
CA GLY A 162 6.69 -19.05 -4.81
C GLY A 162 6.38 -17.78 -5.57
N ALA A 163 5.31 -17.88 -6.33
CA ALA A 163 4.73 -16.78 -7.07
C ALA A 163 3.21 -16.77 -6.89
N GLY A 164 2.63 -15.59 -6.91
CA GLY A 164 1.20 -15.42 -6.80
C GLY A 164 0.69 -14.25 -7.63
N LEU A 165 -0.63 -14.19 -7.73
CA LEU A 165 -1.37 -13.14 -8.41
C LEU A 165 -2.51 -12.68 -7.52
N ASN A 166 -2.53 -11.41 -7.16
CA ASN A 166 -3.69 -10.77 -6.58
C ASN A 166 -4.51 -10.11 -7.69
N ILE A 167 -5.75 -10.54 -7.84
CA ILE A 167 -6.73 -9.98 -8.78
C ILE A 167 -7.67 -9.09 -7.97
N ARG A 168 -7.56 -7.77 -8.14
CA ARG A 168 -8.35 -6.81 -7.39
C ARG A 168 -9.84 -6.94 -7.70
N LEU A 169 -10.65 -7.14 -6.67
CA LEU A 169 -12.12 -7.16 -6.74
C LEU A 169 -12.70 -5.83 -6.26
N THR A 170 -12.15 -5.29 -5.17
CA THR A 170 -12.51 -3.98 -4.60
C THR A 170 -11.24 -3.25 -4.15
N ASP A 171 -11.36 -2.09 -3.53
CA ASP A 171 -10.21 -1.35 -2.98
C ASP A 171 -9.51 -2.10 -1.82
N VAL A 172 -10.24 -2.98 -1.14
CA VAL A 172 -9.76 -3.71 0.04
C VAL A 172 -9.73 -5.24 -0.12
N ILE A 173 -10.37 -5.80 -1.15
CA ILE A 173 -10.47 -7.26 -1.36
C ILE A 173 -9.88 -7.62 -2.73
N ALA A 174 -9.01 -8.64 -2.75
CA ALA A 174 -8.51 -9.26 -3.97
C ALA A 174 -8.67 -10.78 -3.92
N LEU A 175 -8.96 -11.39 -5.07
CA LEU A 175 -8.79 -12.84 -5.25
C LEU A 175 -7.29 -13.12 -5.35
N ASN A 176 -6.82 -14.08 -4.58
CA ASN A 176 -5.42 -14.51 -4.57
C ASN A 176 -5.29 -15.91 -5.17
N LEU A 177 -4.33 -16.08 -6.07
CA LEU A 177 -3.87 -17.34 -6.61
C LEU A 177 -2.38 -17.47 -6.31
N GLU A 178 -1.93 -18.57 -5.73
CA GLU A 178 -0.52 -18.75 -5.36
C GLU A 178 -0.05 -20.18 -5.63
N GLY A 179 1.14 -20.27 -6.26
CA GLY A 179 1.91 -21.51 -6.35
C GLY A 179 3.21 -21.36 -5.55
N ASN A 180 3.51 -22.34 -4.69
CA ASN A 180 4.74 -22.31 -3.90
C ASN A 180 5.37 -23.69 -3.75
N CYS A 181 6.65 -23.69 -3.37
CA CYS A 181 7.41 -24.88 -3.06
C CYS A 181 8.12 -24.69 -1.72
N SER A 182 7.95 -25.64 -0.81
CA SER A 182 8.71 -25.76 0.43
C SER A 182 9.80 -26.80 0.26
N PHE A 183 11.03 -26.44 0.60
CA PHE A 183 12.22 -27.29 0.66
C PHE A 183 12.38 -27.71 2.12
N LEU A 184 12.25 -29.00 2.39
CA LEU A 184 12.23 -29.60 3.73
C LEU A 184 13.43 -30.55 3.90
N ASP A 185 13.65 -31.01 5.12
CA ASP A 185 14.63 -32.04 5.41
C ASP A 185 14.25 -33.37 4.72
N ASP A 186 15.23 -34.14 4.25
CA ASP A 186 15.11 -35.41 3.54
C ASP A 186 14.35 -36.53 4.29
N HIS A 187 13.95 -36.26 5.55
CA HIS A 187 13.17 -37.18 6.37
C HIS A 187 11.72 -36.75 6.57
N PHE A 188 11.27 -35.68 5.90
CA PHE A 188 9.90 -35.18 6.07
C PHE A 188 8.84 -36.23 5.65
N ASN A 189 9.10 -36.95 4.57
CA ASN A 189 8.23 -38.01 4.05
C ASN A 189 8.59 -39.39 4.58
N SER A 190 9.32 -39.53 5.70
CA SER A 190 9.77 -40.81 6.28
C SER A 190 10.64 -41.68 5.37
N LYS A 191 11.28 -41.10 4.36
CA LYS A 191 12.20 -41.76 3.43
C LYS A 191 13.52 -41.01 3.34
N LYS A 192 14.52 -41.70 2.81
CA LYS A 192 15.79 -41.07 2.38
C LYS A 192 15.99 -41.37 0.88
N GLY A 193 15.92 -40.33 0.08
CA GLY A 193 16.09 -40.47 -1.36
C GLY A 193 16.96 -39.40 -1.99
N SER A 194 17.03 -38.23 -1.39
CA SER A 194 17.77 -37.08 -1.91
C SER A 194 18.40 -36.25 -0.80
N LYS A 195 18.75 -35.00 -1.08
CA LYS A 195 19.29 -34.08 -0.06
C LYS A 195 18.19 -33.25 0.63
N ALA A 196 16.97 -33.27 0.13
CA ALA A 196 15.83 -32.52 0.64
C ALA A 196 14.52 -33.09 0.06
N ASP A 197 13.45 -33.01 0.84
CA ASP A 197 12.09 -33.23 0.38
C ASP A 197 11.48 -31.94 -0.16
N PHE A 198 10.61 -32.08 -1.16
CA PHE A 198 9.94 -30.97 -1.80
C PHE A 198 8.43 -31.14 -1.66
N GLN A 199 7.79 -30.06 -1.20
CA GLN A 199 6.34 -29.99 -1.19
C GLN A 199 5.87 -28.82 -2.02
N ILE A 200 5.16 -29.11 -3.12
CA ILE A 200 4.56 -28.11 -4.01
C ILE A 200 3.13 -27.87 -3.56
N LYS A 201 2.71 -26.62 -3.53
CA LYS A 201 1.36 -26.21 -3.14
C LYS A 201 0.77 -25.28 -4.21
N ALA A 202 -0.51 -25.53 -4.56
CA ALA A 202 -1.32 -24.62 -5.36
C ALA A 202 -2.54 -24.24 -4.55
N VAL A 203 -2.67 -22.96 -4.22
CA VAL A 203 -3.73 -22.45 -3.34
C VAL A 203 -4.41 -21.24 -3.95
N ALA A 204 -5.69 -21.09 -3.65
CA ALA A 204 -6.49 -19.92 -4.03
C ALA A 204 -7.24 -19.39 -2.80
N GLY A 205 -7.57 -18.12 -2.79
CA GLY A 205 -8.26 -17.52 -1.65
C GLY A 205 -8.49 -16.03 -1.79
N LEU A 206 -8.64 -15.35 -0.68
CA LEU A 206 -8.87 -13.92 -0.63
C LEU A 206 -7.77 -13.21 0.13
N THR A 207 -7.38 -12.03 -0.37
CA THR A 207 -6.53 -11.06 0.31
C THR A 207 -7.40 -9.88 0.75
N PHE A 208 -7.32 -9.54 2.03
CA PHE A 208 -7.96 -8.36 2.64
C PHE A 208 -6.90 -7.34 2.99
N SER A 209 -7.02 -6.12 2.47
CA SER A 209 -6.08 -5.01 2.73
C SER A 209 -6.66 -4.02 3.73
N PHE A 210 -5.87 -3.57 4.72
CA PHE A 210 -6.28 -2.67 5.79
C PHE A 210 -5.39 -1.42 5.78
N GLY A 211 -6.01 -0.24 5.79
CA GLY A 211 -5.27 1.02 5.77
C GLY A 211 -4.68 1.40 4.41
N LYS A 212 -5.07 0.71 3.35
CA LYS A 212 -4.71 1.09 1.98
C LYS A 212 -5.48 2.34 1.59
N ALA A 213 -4.82 3.50 1.59
CA ALA A 213 -5.46 4.76 1.22
C ALA A 213 -5.55 4.90 -0.30
N LYS A 214 -6.70 5.40 -0.76
CA LYS A 214 -6.85 5.78 -2.17
C LYS A 214 -6.10 7.08 -2.41
N PRO A 215 -5.25 7.18 -3.45
CA PRO A 215 -4.63 8.44 -3.81
C PRO A 215 -5.70 9.52 -3.99
N ALA A 216 -5.43 10.73 -3.47
CA ALA A 216 -6.31 11.86 -3.72
C ALA A 216 -6.46 12.06 -5.24
N PRO A 217 -7.67 12.39 -5.75
CA PRO A 217 -7.84 12.70 -7.15
C PRO A 217 -6.80 13.72 -7.59
N ALA A 218 -6.12 13.47 -8.70
CA ALA A 218 -5.23 14.47 -9.28
C ALA A 218 -6.01 15.79 -9.42
N PRO A 219 -5.43 16.95 -9.07
CA PRO A 219 -6.08 18.22 -9.29
C PRO A 219 -6.53 18.26 -10.75
N VAL A 220 -7.82 18.49 -10.97
CA VAL A 220 -8.35 18.66 -12.31
C VAL A 220 -7.51 19.76 -12.95
N PRO A 221 -6.88 19.54 -14.13
CA PRO A 221 -6.15 20.59 -14.79
C PRO A 221 -7.10 21.80 -14.93
N VAL A 222 -6.75 22.90 -14.30
CA VAL A 222 -7.46 24.15 -14.56
C VAL A 222 -7.33 24.37 -16.06
N PRO A 223 -8.43 24.53 -16.84
CA PRO A 223 -8.32 24.80 -18.24
C PRO A 223 -7.34 25.95 -18.42
N ALA A 224 -6.34 25.77 -19.29
CA ALA A 224 -5.42 26.84 -19.63
C ALA A 224 -6.26 28.07 -19.97
N PRO A 225 -5.91 29.27 -19.46
CA PRO A 225 -6.64 30.47 -19.83
C PRO A 225 -6.72 30.52 -21.35
N ALA A 226 -7.96 30.71 -21.85
CA ALA A 226 -8.18 30.82 -23.29
C ALA A 226 -7.17 31.81 -23.88
N PRO A 227 -6.61 31.51 -25.08
CA PRO A 227 -5.66 32.41 -25.70
C PRO A 227 -6.28 33.80 -25.76
N VAL A 228 -5.57 34.79 -25.21
CA VAL A 228 -5.95 36.18 -25.28
C VAL A 228 -6.04 36.53 -26.76
N VAL A 229 -7.26 36.64 -27.28
CA VAL A 229 -7.52 37.16 -28.62
C VAL A 229 -7.07 38.63 -28.60
N LYS A 230 -5.99 38.93 -29.36
CA LYS A 230 -5.53 40.27 -29.58
C LYS A 230 -6.70 41.10 -30.09
N PRO A 231 -7.02 42.28 -29.52
CA PRO A 231 -8.11 43.11 -30.01
C PRO A 231 -7.86 43.51 -31.46
N GLU A 232 -8.82 43.27 -32.34
CA GLU A 232 -8.91 43.85 -33.67
C GLU A 232 -9.25 45.34 -33.54
N PRO A 233 -8.72 46.23 -34.40
CA PRO A 233 -8.85 47.66 -34.19
C PRO A 233 -10.30 48.15 -34.28
N GLU A 234 -10.64 49.04 -33.39
CA GLU A 234 -11.90 49.68 -33.07
C GLU A 234 -12.50 50.46 -34.25
N PRO A 235 -13.81 50.32 -34.59
CA PRO A 235 -14.54 51.30 -35.35
C PRO A 235 -15.08 52.41 -34.43
N GLU A 236 -15.05 53.64 -34.95
CA GLU A 236 -15.35 54.88 -34.24
C GLU A 236 -16.78 54.99 -33.65
N PRO A 237 -17.03 55.98 -32.74
CA PRO A 237 -17.98 55.88 -31.65
C PRO A 237 -19.43 56.17 -32.08
N VAL A 238 -20.34 55.29 -31.61
CA VAL A 238 -21.76 55.62 -31.48
C VAL A 238 -22.04 55.97 -30.03
N VAL A 239 -22.52 57.15 -29.77
CA VAL A 239 -22.95 57.68 -28.48
C VAL A 239 -24.23 56.93 -28.06
N GLU A 240 -24.18 56.14 -26.96
CA GLU A 240 -25.39 55.79 -26.22
C GLU A 240 -25.07 55.49 -24.72
N GLU A 241 -25.79 56.20 -23.92
CA GLU A 241 -26.35 55.98 -22.58
C GLU A 241 -25.52 55.24 -21.55
N LYS A 242 -25.16 55.97 -20.54
CA LYS A 242 -24.42 55.64 -19.33
C LYS A 242 -25.18 54.60 -18.47
N VAL A 243 -24.88 53.32 -18.68
CA VAL A 243 -25.14 52.31 -17.66
C VAL A 243 -23.91 52.21 -16.77
N GLU A 244 -24.09 52.48 -15.51
CA GLU A 244 -23.03 52.39 -14.46
C GLU A 244 -22.63 50.92 -14.35
N VAL A 245 -21.52 50.49 -14.98
CA VAL A 245 -20.90 49.18 -14.83
C VAL A 245 -20.17 49.19 -13.49
N VAL A 246 -20.77 48.53 -12.49
CA VAL A 246 -20.08 48.15 -11.24
C VAL A 246 -18.87 47.30 -11.62
N PRO A 247 -17.62 47.64 -11.27
CA PRO A 247 -16.44 46.87 -11.62
C PRO A 247 -16.58 45.45 -11.05
N ALA A 248 -16.44 44.41 -11.92
CA ALA A 248 -16.42 43.03 -11.50
C ALA A 248 -15.30 42.83 -10.46
N PHE A 249 -15.64 42.17 -9.34
CA PHE A 249 -14.70 41.90 -8.26
C PHE A 249 -13.50 41.08 -8.76
N GLU A 250 -12.29 41.68 -8.69
CA GLU A 250 -11.06 40.92 -8.93
C GLU A 250 -10.77 40.03 -7.72
N SER A 251 -10.38 38.76 -7.96
CA SER A 251 -10.07 37.79 -6.90
C SER A 251 -9.06 38.35 -5.88
N LEU A 252 -9.33 38.14 -4.59
CA LEU A 252 -8.43 38.52 -3.51
C LEU A 252 -7.74 37.27 -2.94
N SER A 253 -6.38 37.29 -2.86
CA SER A 253 -5.61 36.24 -2.18
C SER A 253 -4.86 36.82 -0.99
N ARG A 254 -4.91 36.13 0.17
CA ARG A 254 -4.17 36.47 1.39
C ARG A 254 -3.54 35.24 2.03
N ASN A 255 -2.30 35.36 2.47
CA ASN A 255 -1.52 34.32 3.13
C ASN A 255 -1.42 34.61 4.62
N ILE A 256 -2.04 33.78 5.45
CA ILE A 256 -2.06 33.87 6.91
C ILE A 256 -0.96 32.97 7.46
N LEU A 257 0.12 33.53 7.98
CA LEU A 257 1.30 32.80 8.42
C LEU A 257 1.22 32.36 9.90
N PHE A 258 1.76 31.17 10.20
CA PHE A 258 1.75 30.58 11.53
C PHE A 258 3.15 30.30 12.07
N VAL A 259 3.26 30.32 13.39
CA VAL A 259 4.47 29.89 14.08
C VAL A 259 4.62 28.36 13.95
N ILE A 260 5.87 27.88 13.99
CA ILE A 260 6.19 26.46 14.01
C ILE A 260 5.39 25.72 15.10
N ASN A 261 4.79 24.59 14.74
CA ASN A 261 3.99 23.73 15.62
C ASN A 261 2.76 24.42 16.26
N LYS A 262 2.31 25.59 15.74
CA LYS A 262 1.13 26.33 16.21
C LYS A 262 0.14 26.58 15.07
N TRP A 263 -1.11 26.86 15.47
CA TRP A 263 -2.23 27.24 14.61
C TRP A 263 -2.99 28.46 15.15
N ASP A 264 -2.49 29.12 16.22
CA ASP A 264 -3.07 30.36 16.72
C ASP A 264 -2.82 31.49 15.70
N ILE A 265 -3.85 32.26 15.38
CA ILE A 265 -3.73 33.45 14.53
C ILE A 265 -2.93 34.51 15.27
N ARG A 266 -1.87 34.99 14.66
CA ARG A 266 -1.05 36.06 15.22
C ARG A 266 -1.74 37.41 15.02
N GLU A 267 -1.55 38.31 15.96
CA GLU A 267 -2.07 39.68 15.87
C GLU A 267 -1.63 40.38 14.57
N SER A 268 -0.39 40.13 14.13
CA SER A 268 0.15 40.67 12.86
C SER A 268 -0.58 40.13 11.60
N GLU A 269 -1.26 39.02 11.69
CA GLU A 269 -1.98 38.37 10.57
C GLU A 269 -3.49 38.72 10.57
N GLN A 270 -4.01 39.33 11.65
CA GLN A 270 -5.41 39.68 11.79
C GLN A 270 -5.91 40.59 10.70
N LEU A 271 -5.12 41.62 10.34
CA LEU A 271 -5.46 42.58 9.27
C LEU A 271 -5.75 41.91 7.93
N LYS A 272 -5.01 40.83 7.60
CA LYS A 272 -5.21 40.06 6.36
C LYS A 272 -6.53 39.27 6.38
N ILE A 273 -6.95 38.79 7.54
CA ILE A 273 -8.25 38.12 7.73
C ILE A 273 -9.37 39.15 7.61
N ASP A 274 -9.20 40.33 8.20
CA ASP A 274 -10.17 41.41 8.13
C ASP A 274 -10.38 41.87 6.66
N GLU A 275 -9.33 41.98 5.87
CA GLU A 275 -9.41 42.25 4.42
C GLU A 275 -10.22 41.17 3.65
N VAL A 276 -10.02 39.90 4.00
CA VAL A 276 -10.82 38.79 3.42
C VAL A 276 -12.29 38.92 3.81
N ILE A 277 -12.57 39.24 5.07
CA ILE A 277 -13.93 39.44 5.58
C ILE A 277 -14.61 40.63 4.89
N GLU A 278 -13.91 41.76 4.75
CA GLU A 278 -14.42 42.94 4.05
C GLU A 278 -14.74 42.64 2.59
N ALA A 279 -13.85 41.95 1.88
CA ALA A 279 -14.08 41.52 0.51
C ALA A 279 -15.32 40.60 0.37
N LEU A 280 -15.54 39.67 1.30
CA LEU A 280 -16.70 38.81 1.33
C LEU A 280 -18.00 39.56 1.67
N LYS A 281 -17.94 40.57 2.54
CA LYS A 281 -19.09 41.44 2.87
C LYS A 281 -19.47 42.34 1.70
N ALA A 282 -18.48 42.90 1.02
CA ALA A 282 -18.69 43.77 -0.14
C ALA A 282 -19.24 43.00 -1.36
N ASN A 283 -18.96 41.68 -1.45
CA ASN A 283 -19.33 40.83 -2.60
C ASN A 283 -20.13 39.61 -2.11
N PRO A 284 -21.46 39.68 -1.93
CA PRO A 284 -22.28 38.60 -1.35
C PRO A 284 -22.24 37.29 -2.12
N ASP A 285 -22.03 37.30 -3.42
CA ASP A 285 -22.02 36.14 -4.30
C ASP A 285 -20.67 35.38 -4.35
N THR A 286 -19.61 35.96 -3.77
CA THR A 286 -18.28 35.35 -3.74
C THR A 286 -18.14 34.30 -2.64
N LYS A 287 -17.23 33.35 -2.87
CA LYS A 287 -16.84 32.35 -1.86
C LYS A 287 -15.36 32.50 -1.52
N VAL A 288 -14.99 32.05 -0.33
CA VAL A 288 -13.58 31.97 0.07
C VAL A 288 -13.16 30.50 0.16
N ARG A 289 -12.01 30.20 -0.43
CA ARG A 289 -11.32 28.93 -0.22
C ARG A 289 -10.16 29.16 0.76
N VAL A 290 -10.15 28.44 1.86
CA VAL A 290 -9.13 28.47 2.91
C VAL A 290 -8.32 27.19 2.84
N SER A 291 -7.10 27.26 2.32
CA SER A 291 -6.22 26.11 2.10
C SER A 291 -5.08 26.13 3.13
N GLY A 292 -5.03 25.14 4.03
CA GLY A 292 -4.01 25.01 5.06
C GLY A 292 -2.80 24.19 4.61
N TYR A 293 -1.60 24.65 5.01
CA TYR A 293 -0.32 24.02 4.69
C TYR A 293 0.58 23.92 5.93
N ALA A 294 1.51 22.98 5.89
CA ALA A 294 2.60 22.85 6.86
C ALA A 294 3.92 22.63 6.13
N ASP A 295 5.02 23.13 6.72
CA ASP A 295 6.33 22.98 6.12
C ASP A 295 6.83 21.52 6.17
N LYS A 296 7.50 21.08 5.12
CA LYS A 296 8.07 19.74 4.99
C LYS A 296 9.37 19.58 5.79
N ALA A 297 10.04 20.67 6.14
CA ALA A 297 11.34 20.62 6.79
C ALA A 297 11.23 20.22 8.28
N THR A 298 10.04 20.41 8.89
CA THR A 298 9.83 20.15 10.32
C THR A 298 8.62 19.27 10.58
N GLY A 299 8.68 18.48 11.67
CA GLY A 299 7.58 17.61 12.10
C GLY A 299 7.50 16.27 11.36
N THR A 300 6.41 15.57 11.57
CA THR A 300 6.07 14.33 10.86
C THR A 300 4.87 14.56 9.96
N ALA A 301 4.71 13.78 8.88
CA ALA A 301 3.57 13.89 7.96
C ALA A 301 2.21 13.87 8.69
N LYS A 302 2.06 13.00 9.72
CA LYS A 302 0.85 12.95 10.56
C LYS A 302 0.61 14.26 11.32
N ARG A 303 1.67 14.84 11.91
CA ARG A 303 1.59 16.12 12.65
C ARG A 303 1.33 17.27 11.70
N ASN A 304 1.98 17.29 10.55
CA ASN A 304 1.84 18.32 9.54
C ASN A 304 0.43 18.33 8.91
N LYS A 305 -0.17 17.15 8.70
CA LYS A 305 -1.57 17.03 8.29
C LYS A 305 -2.50 17.66 9.34
N PHE A 306 -2.32 17.31 10.60
CA PHE A 306 -3.09 17.90 11.71
C PHE A 306 -2.91 19.42 11.80
N LEU A 307 -1.67 19.93 11.66
CA LEU A 307 -1.42 21.36 11.71
C LEU A 307 -2.06 22.13 10.55
N SER A 308 -2.01 21.57 9.34
CA SER A 308 -2.62 22.19 8.16
C SER A 308 -4.15 22.25 8.28
N GLU A 309 -4.77 21.18 8.80
CA GLU A 309 -6.20 21.12 9.11
C GLU A 309 -6.57 22.21 10.13
N LYS A 310 -5.88 22.26 11.28
CA LYS A 310 -6.14 23.26 12.34
C LYS A 310 -5.94 24.71 11.88
N ARG A 311 -4.95 24.97 11.03
CA ARG A 311 -4.72 26.30 10.44
C ARG A 311 -5.85 26.74 9.50
N ALA A 312 -6.36 25.82 8.66
CA ALA A 312 -7.52 26.13 7.83
C ALA A 312 -8.79 26.35 8.67
N GLU A 313 -9.02 25.50 9.67
CA GLU A 313 -10.18 25.56 10.55
C GLU A 313 -10.24 26.89 11.33
N VAL A 314 -9.15 27.28 11.98
CA VAL A 314 -9.15 28.51 12.81
C VAL A 314 -9.37 29.78 11.98
N VAL A 315 -8.87 29.84 10.75
CA VAL A 315 -9.13 30.94 9.84
C VAL A 315 -10.57 30.92 9.34
N ALA A 316 -11.10 29.74 8.99
CA ALA A 316 -12.51 29.59 8.60
C ALA A 316 -13.46 29.99 9.75
N GLU A 317 -13.16 29.58 10.99
CA GLU A 317 -13.91 29.98 12.17
C GLU A 317 -13.88 31.51 12.40
N ALA A 318 -12.72 32.16 12.21
CA ALA A 318 -12.62 33.60 12.31
C ALA A 318 -13.54 34.32 11.30
N ILE A 319 -13.61 33.82 10.06
CA ILE A 319 -14.48 34.35 9.01
C ILE A 319 -15.96 34.10 9.34
N VAL A 320 -16.32 32.92 9.85
CA VAL A 320 -17.70 32.62 10.30
C VAL A 320 -18.12 33.54 11.45
N ASN A 321 -17.24 33.71 12.45
CA ASN A 321 -17.48 34.56 13.62
C ASN A 321 -17.68 36.04 13.25
N ALA A 322 -17.13 36.48 12.11
CA ALA A 322 -17.35 37.80 11.54
C ALA A 322 -18.68 37.94 10.76
N GLY A 323 -19.52 36.90 10.76
CA GLY A 323 -20.87 36.88 10.19
C GLY A 323 -20.97 36.42 8.74
N ILE A 324 -19.93 35.81 8.20
CA ILE A 324 -19.98 35.22 6.84
C ILE A 324 -20.63 33.83 6.93
N ASN A 325 -21.61 33.55 6.02
CA ASN A 325 -22.28 32.25 5.97
C ASN A 325 -21.28 31.13 5.66
N LYS A 326 -21.35 30.04 6.43
CA LYS A 326 -20.49 28.85 6.31
C LYS A 326 -20.53 28.25 4.91
N ASP A 327 -21.64 28.30 4.19
CA ASP A 327 -21.79 27.78 2.82
C ASP A 327 -20.93 28.54 1.78
N ARG A 328 -20.41 29.69 2.16
CA ARG A 328 -19.47 30.50 1.37
C ARG A 328 -18.02 30.21 1.67
N ILE A 329 -17.71 29.28 2.59
CA ILE A 329 -16.36 28.97 3.04
C ILE A 329 -16.04 27.53 2.69
N ILE A 330 -14.99 27.31 1.88
CA ILE A 330 -14.49 26.00 1.49
C ILE A 330 -13.14 25.81 2.19
N THR A 331 -13.02 24.81 3.04
CA THR A 331 -11.77 24.48 3.75
C THR A 331 -11.09 23.30 3.11
N GLU A 332 -9.78 23.41 2.87
CA GLU A 332 -8.90 22.35 2.37
C GLU A 332 -7.62 22.30 3.20
N TYR A 333 -6.97 21.13 3.29
CA TYR A 333 -5.72 20.98 4.03
C TYR A 333 -4.80 19.97 3.36
N PHE A 334 -3.54 20.35 3.18
CA PHE A 334 -2.57 19.63 2.35
C PHE A 334 -1.40 19.04 3.16
N GLY A 335 -1.34 19.28 4.47
CA GLY A 335 -0.21 18.83 5.29
C GLY A 335 1.10 19.43 4.79
N ASP A 336 2.10 18.58 4.61
CA ASP A 336 3.40 18.88 4.03
C ASP A 336 3.57 18.30 2.60
N THR A 337 2.47 17.81 2.01
CA THR A 337 2.49 17.20 0.68
C THR A 337 2.62 18.25 -0.43
N VAL A 338 2.13 19.45 -0.19
CA VAL A 338 2.24 20.61 -1.09
C VAL A 338 2.94 21.73 -0.34
N ASN A 339 4.02 22.28 -0.91
CA ASN A 339 4.72 23.44 -0.41
C ASN A 339 4.63 24.54 -1.48
N PRO A 340 3.64 25.44 -1.38
CA PRO A 340 3.39 26.46 -2.40
C PRO A 340 4.46 27.57 -2.43
N PHE A 341 5.32 27.65 -1.41
CA PHE A 341 6.34 28.69 -1.26
C PHE A 341 7.74 28.08 -1.14
N GLU A 342 8.77 28.89 -1.37
CA GLU A 342 10.16 28.44 -1.39
C GLU A 342 10.71 28.17 0.02
N THR A 343 10.31 28.97 1.01
CA THR A 343 10.85 28.87 2.37
C THR A 343 9.95 28.02 3.30
N PRO A 344 10.53 27.28 4.26
CA PRO A 344 9.74 26.54 5.24
C PRO A 344 8.81 27.43 6.06
N GLU A 345 9.24 28.65 6.38
CA GLU A 345 8.48 29.65 7.13
C GLU A 345 7.18 30.01 6.42
N GLU A 346 7.25 30.26 5.12
CA GLU A 346 6.10 30.63 4.28
C GLU A 346 5.14 29.46 4.06
N ASN A 347 5.61 28.21 4.15
CA ASN A 347 4.77 27.03 4.05
C ASN A 347 4.00 26.70 5.34
N ARG A 348 4.22 27.42 6.44
CA ARG A 348 3.38 27.38 7.64
C ARG A 348 2.22 28.38 7.51
N VAL A 349 1.26 28.09 6.64
CA VAL A 349 0.30 29.07 6.13
C VAL A 349 -1.11 28.50 5.95
N ALA A 350 -2.11 29.37 6.06
CA ALA A 350 -3.43 29.19 5.46
C ALA A 350 -3.62 30.24 4.36
N VAL A 351 -3.83 29.79 3.12
CA VAL A 351 -4.06 30.65 1.95
C VAL A 351 -5.55 30.86 1.78
N CYS A 352 -6.00 32.10 1.85
CA CYS A 352 -7.38 32.52 1.60
C CYS A 352 -7.51 33.05 0.17
N LEU A 353 -8.36 32.45 -0.64
CA LEU A 353 -8.66 32.89 -2.00
C LEU A 353 -10.15 33.21 -2.12
N VAL A 354 -10.50 34.46 -2.27
CA VAL A 354 -11.87 34.94 -2.51
C VAL A 354 -12.11 35.03 -4.01
N LYS A 355 -13.17 34.40 -4.48
CA LYS A 355 -13.65 34.40 -5.87
C LYS A 355 -15.18 34.44 -5.96
#